data_9cf27f0388e288b346c5eaccc06d4c40
#
_entry.id   9cf27f0388e288b346c5eaccc06d4c40
#
_cell.length_a   1.000
_cell.length_b   1.000
_cell.length_c   1.000
_cell.angle_alpha   90.00
_cell.angle_beta   90.00
_cell.angle_gamma   90.00
#
_symmetry.space_group_name_H-M   'P 1'
#
loop_
_entity.id
_entity.type
_entity.pdbx_description
1 polymer ?
#
loop_
_entity_poly.entity_id
_entity_poly.type
_entity_poly.pdbx_seq_one_letter_code
_entity_poly.pdbx_strand_id
1 'polypeptide(L)'
;LYDAILEVNHWCHEKAIYTPSDARTSSPLATVRTAYGRCGEESTLLVAALRSVGIPARQVYTPRWAHTDDNHAWVEAWADGKWYFLGACEPEPVLNLGWFNAPASRGMLMHTKVFGRYEGVEEVMSVTPNYTEINVIGNYAPTAKATVTVTDGQGKPVPDACVEFKLYNYAEFYTVARKRTDAEGKASLTAGKGDMLVWASKDGQFGYAKLSFGKDHELAVKMDKTAGDGHTADFELVPPPENAELPEVTPEQRAENDLRMAHEDSIRNAYVATFMTDETARYFARQYQLDEDAVARILVASRGNHRVIADFMARLRSEKSKRGGLDLLQRISAKDLRDVTLEVLMDHMQSRMCKNADHFRRYVRNPRVSNEILTPYKGFFKKAVSKEDAEAGIRLCTAFSKYEFQF
;
A
#
# COMPACT_ATOMS: atom_id res chain seq x y z
N LEU A 1 9.72 1.59 26.88
CA LEU A 1 9.14 1.72 25.52
C LEU A 1 9.04 0.39 24.80
N TYR A 2 10.03 -0.50 24.95
CA TYR A 2 10.04 -1.82 24.32
C TYR A 2 8.73 -2.60 24.56
N ASP A 3 8.36 -2.81 25.82
CA ASP A 3 7.13 -3.54 26.16
C ASP A 3 5.86 -2.81 25.68
N ALA A 4 5.88 -1.47 25.71
CA ALA A 4 4.76 -0.67 25.23
C ALA A 4 4.52 -0.85 23.73
N ILE A 5 5.57 -1.05 22.94
CA ILE A 5 5.44 -1.37 21.49
C ILE A 5 4.74 -2.71 21.29
N LEU A 6 5.13 -3.74 22.06
CA LEU A 6 4.49 -5.05 22.02
C LEU A 6 3.00 -4.96 22.41
N GLU A 7 2.68 -4.23 23.50
CA GLU A 7 1.30 -4.03 23.97
C GLU A 7 0.42 -3.34 22.91
N VAL A 8 0.94 -2.31 22.23
CA VAL A 8 0.19 -1.63 21.17
C VAL A 8 -0.06 -2.58 19.99
N ASN A 9 0.88 -3.46 19.67
CA ASN A 9 0.68 -4.45 18.60
C ASN A 9 -0.36 -5.50 18.96
N HIS A 10 -0.39 -5.98 20.21
CA HIS A 10 -1.47 -6.82 20.74
C HIS A 10 -2.83 -6.13 20.64
N TRP A 11 -2.91 -4.85 21.00
CA TRP A 11 -4.15 -4.08 20.81
C TRP A 11 -4.56 -3.99 19.33
N CYS A 12 -3.60 -3.85 18.40
CA CYS A 12 -3.91 -3.85 16.97
C CYS A 12 -4.42 -5.21 16.49
N HIS A 13 -3.86 -6.33 16.97
CA HIS A 13 -4.34 -7.68 16.69
C HIS A 13 -5.76 -7.92 17.21
N GLU A 14 -6.11 -7.39 18.38
CA GLU A 14 -7.49 -7.36 18.88
C GLU A 14 -8.45 -6.68 17.91
N LYS A 15 -7.99 -5.68 17.14
CA LYS A 15 -8.86 -4.88 16.25
C LYS A 15 -8.91 -5.37 14.81
N ALA A 16 -7.84 -5.95 14.28
CA ALA A 16 -7.77 -6.34 12.88
C ALA A 16 -6.89 -7.58 12.67
N ILE A 17 -7.22 -8.33 11.62
CA ILE A 17 -6.45 -9.48 11.13
C ILE A 17 -6.24 -9.36 9.63
N TYR A 18 -5.18 -10.00 9.13
CA TYR A 18 -4.85 -10.00 7.72
C TYR A 18 -5.96 -10.57 6.83
N THR A 19 -6.27 -9.85 5.78
CA THR A 19 -7.13 -10.32 4.68
C THR A 19 -6.74 -9.63 3.38
N PRO A 20 -6.49 -10.39 2.29
CA PRO A 20 -6.19 -9.83 0.98
C PRO A 20 -7.30 -8.90 0.49
N SER A 21 -6.92 -7.81 -0.19
CA SER A 21 -7.87 -6.85 -0.77
C SER A 21 -7.21 -6.05 -1.90
N ASP A 22 -7.93 -5.05 -2.45
CA ASP A 22 -7.38 -4.17 -3.48
C ASP A 22 -6.19 -3.31 -2.99
N ALA A 23 -5.46 -2.70 -3.92
CA ALA A 23 -4.23 -1.98 -3.64
C ALA A 23 -4.41 -0.68 -2.83
N ARG A 24 -5.64 -0.16 -2.69
CA ARG A 24 -5.88 1.05 -1.90
C ARG A 24 -5.71 0.77 -0.41
N THR A 25 -4.94 1.59 0.29
CA THR A 25 -4.83 1.52 1.75
C THR A 25 -6.02 2.24 2.41
N SER A 26 -6.76 1.55 3.27
CA SER A 26 -7.81 2.14 4.10
C SER A 26 -7.21 2.91 5.27
N SER A 27 -7.95 3.88 5.79
CA SER A 27 -7.53 4.60 6.99
C SER A 27 -7.48 3.68 8.22
N PRO A 28 -6.70 4.00 9.26
CA PRO A 28 -6.64 3.22 10.50
C PRO A 28 -8.02 2.97 11.13
N LEU A 29 -8.87 4.00 11.21
CA LEU A 29 -10.22 3.86 11.75
C LEU A 29 -11.13 2.98 10.88
N ALA A 30 -10.96 3.01 9.56
CA ALA A 30 -11.69 2.10 8.67
C ALA A 30 -11.23 0.65 8.87
N THR A 31 -9.93 0.41 9.05
CA THR A 31 -9.37 -0.92 9.35
C THR A 31 -9.94 -1.48 10.65
N VAL A 32 -9.96 -0.69 11.73
CA VAL A 32 -10.60 -1.07 13.01
C VAL A 32 -12.08 -1.38 12.80
N ARG A 33 -12.82 -0.52 12.10
CA ARG A 33 -14.26 -0.71 11.83
C ARG A 33 -14.54 -2.00 11.08
N THR A 34 -13.69 -2.36 10.14
CA THR A 34 -13.91 -3.55 9.30
C THR A 34 -13.31 -4.82 9.87
N ALA A 35 -12.50 -4.71 10.92
CA ALA A 35 -11.81 -5.78 11.63
C ALA A 35 -10.83 -6.60 10.79
N TYR A 36 -10.40 -6.10 9.62
CA TYR A 36 -9.30 -6.68 8.86
C TYR A 36 -8.73 -5.74 7.79
N GLY A 37 -7.53 -6.05 7.34
CA GLY A 37 -6.83 -5.38 6.26
C GLY A 37 -5.73 -6.24 5.68
N ARG A 38 -5.08 -5.80 4.61
CA ARG A 38 -3.82 -6.40 4.15
C ARG A 38 -2.64 -5.75 4.90
N CYS A 39 -1.43 -6.20 4.67
CA CYS A 39 -0.22 -5.69 5.35
C CYS A 39 -0.07 -4.15 5.30
N GLY A 40 -0.53 -3.51 4.21
CA GLY A 40 -0.54 -2.04 4.08
C GLY A 40 -1.49 -1.36 5.07
N GLU A 41 -2.69 -1.87 5.30
CA GLU A 41 -3.64 -1.37 6.29
C GLU A 41 -3.19 -1.67 7.71
N GLU A 42 -2.72 -2.89 7.98
CA GLU A 42 -2.26 -3.31 9.31
C GLU A 42 -1.07 -2.48 9.78
N SER A 43 -0.07 -2.29 8.90
CA SER A 43 1.09 -1.45 9.23
C SER A 43 0.73 0.02 9.40
N THR A 44 -0.21 0.55 8.61
CA THR A 44 -0.72 1.91 8.79
C THR A 44 -1.47 2.06 10.12
N LEU A 45 -2.26 1.06 10.51
CA LEU A 45 -2.95 1.03 11.81
C LEU A 45 -1.96 1.04 12.96
N LEU A 46 -0.96 0.15 12.94
CA LEU A 46 0.03 0.05 14.02
C LEU A 46 0.88 1.33 14.13
N VAL A 47 1.32 1.91 13.00
CA VAL A 47 2.04 3.20 13.02
C VAL A 47 1.19 4.31 13.63
N ALA A 48 -0.10 4.39 13.28
CA ALA A 48 -1.01 5.38 13.84
C ALA A 48 -1.23 5.17 15.35
N ALA A 49 -1.42 3.92 15.77
CA ALA A 49 -1.60 3.56 17.18
C ALA A 49 -0.36 3.90 18.02
N LEU A 50 0.83 3.51 17.57
CA LEU A 50 2.10 3.83 18.24
C LEU A 50 2.31 5.34 18.37
N ARG A 51 2.13 6.07 17.28
CA ARG A 51 2.28 7.54 17.28
C ARG A 51 1.25 8.24 18.19
N SER A 52 0.04 7.70 18.32
CA SER A 52 -1.00 8.27 19.18
C SER A 52 -0.65 8.22 20.67
N VAL A 53 0.22 7.29 21.05
CA VAL A 53 0.74 7.15 22.42
C VAL A 53 2.17 7.70 22.58
N GLY A 54 2.65 8.45 21.59
CA GLY A 54 3.93 9.14 21.64
C GLY A 54 5.16 8.29 21.29
N ILE A 55 4.98 7.10 20.70
CA ILE A 55 6.07 6.24 20.26
C ILE A 55 6.38 6.52 18.78
N PRO A 56 7.61 6.95 18.42
CA PRO A 56 7.98 7.13 17.02
C PRO A 56 7.91 5.81 16.28
N ALA A 57 7.20 5.79 15.17
CA ALA A 57 7.04 4.61 14.34
C ALA A 57 6.96 4.97 12.86
N ARG A 58 7.34 4.04 11.99
CA ARG A 58 7.30 4.20 10.54
C ARG A 58 6.96 2.89 9.85
N GLN A 59 6.26 2.98 8.72
CA GLN A 59 6.01 1.82 7.88
C GLN A 59 7.25 1.53 7.05
N VAL A 60 7.65 0.27 7.00
CA VAL A 60 8.67 -0.23 6.08
C VAL A 60 7.99 -1.02 4.99
N TYR A 61 8.51 -0.90 3.78
CA TYR A 61 7.94 -1.53 2.60
C TYR A 61 9.03 -2.09 1.69
N THR A 62 8.88 -3.38 1.32
CA THR A 62 9.62 -3.96 0.21
C THR A 62 8.72 -4.02 -1.02
N PRO A 63 9.06 -3.32 -2.12
CA PRO A 63 8.19 -3.27 -3.30
C PRO A 63 8.03 -4.63 -3.98
N ARG A 64 9.09 -5.44 -3.99
CA ARG A 64 9.12 -6.81 -4.50
C ARG A 64 10.21 -7.61 -3.81
N TRP A 65 9.89 -8.86 -3.48
CA TRP A 65 10.89 -9.84 -3.08
C TRP A 65 11.74 -10.27 -4.28
N ALA A 66 13.03 -10.55 -4.05
CA ALA A 66 13.92 -11.06 -5.09
C ALA A 66 13.83 -12.59 -5.27
N HIS A 67 13.38 -13.32 -4.26
CA HIS A 67 13.39 -14.77 -4.19
C HIS A 67 12.00 -15.41 -4.39
N THR A 68 10.93 -14.62 -4.38
CA THR A 68 9.55 -15.07 -4.56
C THR A 68 8.68 -13.94 -5.06
N ASP A 69 7.58 -14.27 -5.74
CA ASP A 69 6.58 -13.28 -6.09
C ASP A 69 5.93 -12.72 -4.82
N ASP A 70 5.71 -11.45 -4.76
CA ASP A 70 4.98 -10.66 -3.77
C ASP A 70 5.78 -9.43 -3.29
N ASN A 71 5.13 -8.68 -2.42
CA ASN A 71 5.66 -7.56 -1.65
C ASN A 71 5.26 -7.71 -0.18
N HIS A 72 5.79 -6.86 0.68
CA HIS A 72 5.36 -6.82 2.09
C HIS A 72 5.53 -5.44 2.70
N ALA A 73 4.73 -5.15 3.72
CA ALA A 73 4.84 -3.96 4.54
C ALA A 73 4.70 -4.34 6.03
N TRP A 74 5.56 -3.74 6.86
CA TRP A 74 5.58 -3.93 8.31
C TRP A 74 5.93 -2.62 9.00
N VAL A 75 6.29 -2.65 10.28
CA VAL A 75 6.54 -1.45 11.08
C VAL A 75 7.92 -1.47 11.72
N GLU A 76 8.57 -0.33 11.76
CA GLU A 76 9.65 -0.03 12.69
C GLU A 76 9.17 0.96 13.75
N ALA A 77 9.53 0.70 15.01
CA ALA A 77 9.24 1.55 16.15
C ALA A 77 10.53 1.88 16.91
N TRP A 78 10.63 3.11 17.41
CA TRP A 78 11.83 3.59 18.09
C TRP A 78 11.72 3.41 19.60
N ALA A 79 12.70 2.71 20.17
CA ALA A 79 12.86 2.62 21.62
C ALA A 79 14.35 2.59 21.97
N ASP A 80 14.70 3.23 23.08
CA ASP A 80 16.02 3.16 23.71
C ASP A 80 17.19 3.41 22.73
N GLY A 81 17.02 4.38 21.83
CA GLY A 81 18.09 4.82 20.92
C GLY A 81 18.20 4.05 19.61
N LYS A 82 17.27 3.12 19.29
CA LYS A 82 17.30 2.37 18.03
C LYS A 82 15.92 2.02 17.48
N TRP A 83 15.87 1.66 16.21
CA TRP A 83 14.71 1.10 15.55
C TRP A 83 14.61 -0.41 15.79
N TYR A 84 13.40 -0.86 16.13
CA TYR A 84 13.02 -2.26 16.20
C TYR A 84 11.93 -2.52 15.17
N PHE A 85 11.92 -3.66 14.51
CA PHE A 85 10.85 -4.02 13.60
C PHE A 85 9.88 -5.04 14.20
N LEU A 86 8.65 -5.06 13.67
CA LEU A 86 7.60 -6.00 14.06
C LEU A 86 6.56 -6.13 12.95
N GLY A 87 5.92 -7.30 12.85
CA GLY A 87 4.75 -7.52 12.02
C GLY A 87 3.54 -6.82 12.61
N ALA A 88 2.82 -6.04 11.81
CA ALA A 88 1.67 -5.30 12.28
C ALA A 88 0.43 -6.19 12.44
N CYS A 89 -0.26 -6.10 13.54
CA CYS A 89 -1.37 -6.97 13.93
C CYS A 89 -0.98 -8.46 14.02
N GLU A 90 0.30 -8.75 14.08
CA GLU A 90 0.87 -10.09 14.20
C GLU A 90 1.84 -10.11 15.39
N PRO A 91 1.35 -10.04 16.64
CA PRO A 91 2.21 -9.90 17.80
C PRO A 91 3.09 -11.14 18.01
N GLU A 92 4.34 -10.87 18.27
CA GLU A 92 5.36 -11.83 18.64
C GLU A 92 5.83 -11.56 20.09
N PRO A 93 6.42 -12.53 20.79
CA PRO A 93 6.85 -12.34 22.17
C PRO A 93 7.92 -11.28 22.35
N VAL A 94 8.69 -11.01 21.30
CA VAL A 94 9.80 -10.07 21.30
C VAL A 94 9.84 -9.26 20.01
N LEU A 95 10.44 -8.06 20.05
CA LEU A 95 10.67 -7.26 18.84
C LEU A 95 11.78 -7.89 17.96
N ASN A 96 11.87 -7.47 16.72
CA ASN A 96 12.74 -8.02 15.67
C ASN A 96 12.42 -9.50 15.33
N LEU A 97 11.22 -9.92 15.60
CA LEU A 97 10.69 -11.22 15.25
C LEU A 97 9.42 -11.09 14.41
N GLY A 98 9.30 -11.92 13.40
CA GLY A 98 8.14 -12.06 12.54
C GLY A 98 8.38 -13.17 11.52
N TRP A 99 7.33 -13.68 10.91
CA TRP A 99 7.41 -14.73 9.87
C TRP A 99 8.32 -14.31 8.69
N PHE A 100 8.47 -13.00 8.49
CA PHE A 100 9.23 -12.43 7.38
C PHE A 100 10.73 -12.21 7.67
N ASN A 101 11.28 -12.64 8.82
CA ASN A 101 12.72 -12.52 9.11
C ASN A 101 13.57 -13.14 7.99
N ALA A 102 13.26 -14.38 7.59
CA ALA A 102 13.98 -15.05 6.51
C ALA A 102 13.80 -14.34 5.16
N PRO A 103 12.59 -14.02 4.67
CA PRO A 103 12.40 -13.18 3.48
C PRO A 103 13.10 -11.83 3.54
N ALA A 104 13.07 -11.13 4.68
CA ALA A 104 13.70 -9.81 4.83
C ALA A 104 15.22 -9.89 4.73
N SER A 105 15.85 -10.93 5.28
CA SER A 105 17.30 -11.14 5.17
C SER A 105 17.79 -11.36 3.73
N ARG A 106 16.86 -11.71 2.82
CA ARG A 106 17.08 -11.89 1.39
C ARG A 106 16.54 -10.72 0.55
N GLY A 107 16.22 -9.61 1.18
CA GLY A 107 15.72 -8.42 0.51
C GLY A 107 16.77 -7.72 -0.33
N MET A 108 16.34 -7.13 -1.46
CA MET A 108 17.20 -6.27 -2.27
C MET A 108 16.98 -4.80 -1.96
N LEU A 109 15.75 -4.39 -1.64
CA LEU A 109 15.42 -3.01 -1.29
C LEU A 109 14.29 -2.99 -0.27
N MET A 110 14.46 -2.16 0.77
CA MET A 110 13.41 -1.79 1.72
C MET A 110 13.46 -0.30 1.95
N HIS A 111 12.32 0.33 1.93
CA HIS A 111 12.23 1.76 2.11
C HIS A 111 11.12 2.17 3.06
N THR A 112 11.22 3.40 3.56
CA THR A 112 10.20 4.07 4.35
C THR A 112 10.02 5.50 3.88
N LYS A 113 8.91 6.11 4.24
CA LYS A 113 8.59 7.50 3.92
C LYS A 113 8.68 8.36 5.16
N VAL A 114 9.42 9.45 5.05
CA VAL A 114 9.52 10.49 6.07
C VAL A 114 8.70 11.69 5.59
N PHE A 115 7.67 12.06 6.36
CA PHE A 115 6.85 13.24 6.09
C PHE A 115 7.51 14.46 6.72
N GLY A 116 7.83 15.46 5.89
CA GLY A 116 8.57 16.62 6.27
C GLY A 116 10.02 16.63 5.74
N ARG A 117 10.83 17.54 6.28
CA ARG A 117 12.25 17.64 5.92
C ARG A 117 13.03 16.49 6.55
N TYR A 118 13.81 15.80 5.71
CA TYR A 118 14.69 14.72 6.15
C TYR A 118 16.15 15.21 6.22
N GLU A 119 16.79 14.94 7.36
CA GLU A 119 18.19 15.30 7.63
C GLU A 119 19.00 14.13 8.20
N GLY A 120 18.53 12.88 8.01
CA GLY A 120 19.20 11.67 8.48
C GLY A 120 20.32 11.21 7.57
N VAL A 121 20.91 10.05 7.93
CA VAL A 121 22.07 9.48 7.26
C VAL A 121 21.72 8.44 6.20
N GLU A 122 20.47 8.00 6.17
CA GLU A 122 20.01 6.97 5.22
C GLU A 122 20.00 7.49 3.79
N GLU A 123 20.25 6.62 2.85
CA GLU A 123 20.24 6.94 1.41
C GLU A 123 18.87 7.42 0.97
N VAL A 124 18.79 8.63 0.40
CA VAL A 124 17.57 9.18 -0.17
C VAL A 124 17.29 8.52 -1.52
N MET A 125 16.11 7.93 -1.65
CA MET A 125 15.63 7.28 -2.87
C MET A 125 14.88 8.26 -3.77
N SER A 126 13.99 9.05 -3.17
CA SER A 126 13.22 10.08 -3.87
C SER A 126 12.76 11.19 -2.92
N VAL A 127 12.54 12.37 -3.47
CA VAL A 127 11.97 13.52 -2.76
C VAL A 127 10.71 13.97 -3.50
N THR A 128 9.63 14.09 -2.78
CA THR A 128 8.37 14.63 -3.30
C THR A 128 7.95 15.86 -2.47
N PRO A 129 6.95 16.63 -2.90
CA PRO A 129 6.44 17.72 -2.07
C PRO A 129 5.90 17.28 -0.69
N ASN A 130 5.51 16.01 -0.54
CA ASN A 130 4.84 15.50 0.65
C ASN A 130 5.74 14.63 1.53
N TYR A 131 6.74 13.97 0.95
CA TYR A 131 7.61 13.05 1.69
C TYR A 131 8.98 12.88 1.02
N THR A 132 9.93 12.44 1.81
CA THR A 132 11.21 11.87 1.36
C THR A 132 11.17 10.36 1.57
N GLU A 133 11.50 9.61 0.52
CA GLU A 133 11.66 8.15 0.61
C GLU A 133 13.13 7.83 0.87
N ILE A 134 13.40 7.01 1.88
CA ILE A 134 14.73 6.63 2.32
C ILE A 134 14.90 5.11 2.32
N ASN A 135 16.12 4.66 2.04
CA ASN A 135 16.50 3.26 1.98
C ASN A 135 16.89 2.74 3.38
N VAL A 136 16.22 1.72 3.85
CA VAL A 136 16.46 1.10 5.16
C VAL A 136 16.86 -0.38 5.06
N ILE A 137 17.24 -0.85 3.87
CA ILE A 137 17.62 -2.26 3.64
C ILE A 137 18.71 -2.74 4.60
N GLY A 138 19.63 -1.87 5.01
CA GLY A 138 20.73 -2.20 5.94
C GLY A 138 20.27 -2.64 7.32
N ASN A 139 19.01 -2.41 7.72
CA ASN A 139 18.43 -2.89 8.97
C ASN A 139 18.06 -4.39 8.91
N TYR A 140 18.02 -4.99 7.71
CA TYR A 140 17.46 -6.32 7.48
C TYR A 140 18.39 -7.31 6.80
N ALA A 141 19.24 -6.82 5.90
CA ALA A 141 20.11 -7.67 5.07
C ALA A 141 21.51 -7.10 4.93
N PRO A 142 22.53 -7.94 4.70
CA PRO A 142 23.84 -7.49 4.29
C PRO A 142 23.76 -6.70 2.96
N THR A 143 24.34 -5.50 2.94
CA THR A 143 24.24 -4.58 1.80
C THR A 143 25.58 -4.39 1.09
N ALA A 144 25.49 -3.92 -0.15
CA ALA A 144 26.60 -3.38 -0.91
C ALA A 144 26.14 -2.17 -1.72
N LYS A 145 27.04 -1.21 -1.93
CA LYS A 145 26.83 -0.07 -2.82
C LYS A 145 27.49 -0.35 -4.16
N ALA A 146 26.79 -0.07 -5.24
CA ALA A 146 27.36 -0.13 -6.59
C ALA A 146 27.05 1.15 -7.36
N THR A 147 27.93 1.51 -8.30
CA THR A 147 27.80 2.66 -9.18
C THR A 147 27.61 2.21 -10.62
N VAL A 148 26.62 2.75 -11.28
CA VAL A 148 26.33 2.53 -12.71
C VAL A 148 26.83 3.73 -13.49
N THR A 149 27.66 3.50 -14.49
CA THR A 149 28.10 4.52 -15.45
C THR A 149 27.38 4.29 -16.77
N VAL A 150 26.62 5.29 -17.21
CA VAL A 150 25.83 5.24 -18.46
C VAL A 150 26.56 6.04 -19.54
N THR A 151 26.77 5.40 -20.70
CA THR A 151 27.36 6.01 -21.89
C THR A 151 26.44 5.87 -23.10
N ASP A 152 26.60 6.79 -24.08
CA ASP A 152 25.98 6.63 -25.39
C ASP A 152 26.70 5.60 -26.28
N GLY A 153 26.22 5.43 -27.52
CA GLY A 153 26.81 4.51 -28.50
C GLY A 153 28.28 4.80 -28.84
N GLN A 154 28.77 6.00 -28.57
CA GLN A 154 30.15 6.46 -28.81
C GLN A 154 31.03 6.38 -27.56
N GLY A 155 30.47 5.96 -26.41
CA GLY A 155 31.18 5.86 -25.14
C GLY A 155 31.25 7.17 -24.34
N LYS A 156 30.48 8.21 -24.73
CA LYS A 156 30.42 9.48 -24.03
C LYS A 156 29.43 9.33 -22.83
N PRO A 157 29.79 9.84 -21.62
CA PRO A 157 28.86 9.87 -20.49
C PRO A 157 27.55 10.55 -20.81
N VAL A 158 26.44 10.01 -20.31
CA VAL A 158 25.09 10.54 -20.51
C VAL A 158 24.53 11.09 -19.20
N PRO A 159 24.55 12.41 -18.99
CA PRO A 159 23.90 13.04 -17.83
C PRO A 159 22.39 12.93 -17.92
N ASP A 160 21.73 12.91 -16.73
CA ASP A 160 20.28 12.87 -16.58
C ASP A 160 19.59 11.69 -17.31
N ALA A 161 20.31 10.59 -17.50
CA ALA A 161 19.69 9.34 -17.93
C ALA A 161 18.87 8.71 -16.80
N CYS A 162 17.74 8.13 -17.13
CA CYS A 162 16.95 7.34 -16.19
C CYS A 162 17.62 5.98 -16.02
N VAL A 163 18.01 5.63 -14.79
CA VAL A 163 18.55 4.33 -14.42
C VAL A 163 17.54 3.63 -13.54
N GLU A 164 17.01 2.51 -14.04
CA GLU A 164 16.05 1.67 -13.33
C GLU A 164 16.74 0.41 -12.85
N PHE A 165 16.59 0.09 -11.58
CA PHE A 165 17.02 -1.16 -10.96
C PHE A 165 15.82 -2.07 -10.85
N LYS A 166 15.89 -3.25 -11.47
CA LYS A 166 14.73 -4.13 -11.66
C LYS A 166 14.96 -5.51 -11.07
N LEU A 167 13.89 -6.07 -10.49
CA LEU A 167 13.78 -7.46 -10.09
C LEU A 167 12.80 -8.18 -11.01
N TYR A 168 13.03 -9.47 -11.23
CA TYR A 168 12.03 -10.33 -11.88
C TYR A 168 11.04 -10.83 -10.84
N ASN A 169 9.77 -10.47 -10.98
CA ASN A 169 8.73 -10.77 -10.02
C ASN A 169 7.36 -10.65 -10.71
N TYR A 170 6.43 -11.58 -10.50
CA TYR A 170 5.16 -11.67 -11.21
C TYR A 170 5.31 -11.67 -12.74
N ALA A 171 6.27 -12.43 -13.24
CA ALA A 171 6.58 -12.56 -14.66
C ALA A 171 6.91 -11.22 -15.38
N GLU A 172 7.42 -10.22 -14.63
CA GLU A 172 7.88 -8.95 -15.19
C GLU A 172 9.18 -8.47 -14.55
N PHE A 173 9.93 -7.62 -15.25
CA PHE A 173 11.05 -6.89 -14.70
C PHE A 173 10.55 -5.61 -14.01
N TYR A 174 10.14 -5.76 -12.73
CA TYR A 174 9.61 -4.67 -11.94
C TYR A 174 10.71 -3.72 -11.45
N THR A 175 10.52 -2.41 -11.65
CA THR A 175 11.46 -1.37 -11.20
C THR A 175 11.28 -1.12 -9.70
N VAL A 176 12.27 -1.52 -8.90
CA VAL A 176 12.27 -1.29 -7.44
C VAL A 176 12.92 0.03 -7.06
N ALA A 177 13.83 0.56 -7.88
CA ALA A 177 14.47 1.85 -7.66
C ALA A 177 14.71 2.58 -8.98
N ARG A 178 14.63 3.92 -8.95
CA ARG A 178 15.01 4.81 -10.05
C ARG A 178 15.99 5.85 -9.56
N LYS A 179 17.03 6.09 -10.35
CA LYS A 179 17.99 7.16 -10.13
C LYS A 179 18.17 7.93 -11.43
N ARG A 180 18.74 9.13 -11.33
CA ARG A 180 19.21 9.91 -12.48
C ARG A 180 20.72 9.97 -12.46
N THR A 181 21.34 9.87 -13.61
CA THR A 181 22.78 10.05 -13.72
C THR A 181 23.20 11.51 -13.49
N ASP A 182 24.34 11.69 -12.83
CA ASP A 182 25.00 12.99 -12.66
C ASP A 182 25.67 13.50 -13.95
N ALA A 183 26.47 14.57 -13.84
CA ALA A 183 27.19 15.17 -14.97
C ALA A 183 28.19 14.20 -15.60
N GLU A 184 28.74 13.28 -14.86
CA GLU A 184 29.68 12.24 -15.26
C GLU A 184 28.98 10.97 -15.76
N GLY A 185 27.65 10.97 -15.90
CA GLY A 185 26.85 9.83 -16.34
C GLY A 185 26.72 8.73 -15.27
N LYS A 186 26.88 9.04 -13.98
CA LYS A 186 26.91 8.07 -12.88
C LYS A 186 25.64 8.13 -12.03
N ALA A 187 25.19 6.95 -11.59
CA ALA A 187 24.16 6.78 -10.57
C ALA A 187 24.53 5.65 -9.63
N SER A 188 24.23 5.78 -8.34
CA SER A 188 24.58 4.76 -7.34
C SER A 188 23.34 4.29 -6.57
N LEU A 189 23.37 3.05 -6.11
CA LEU A 189 22.37 2.44 -5.24
C LEU A 189 23.03 1.54 -4.21
N THR A 190 22.52 1.57 -2.97
CA THR A 190 22.81 0.56 -1.96
C THR A 190 21.67 -0.46 -1.96
N ALA A 191 22.01 -1.75 -2.05
CA ALA A 191 21.02 -2.83 -2.10
C ALA A 191 21.51 -4.08 -1.36
N GLY A 192 20.65 -5.07 -1.17
CA GLY A 192 21.02 -6.40 -0.70
C GLY A 192 22.00 -7.08 -1.68
N LYS A 193 22.81 -8.03 -1.18
CA LYS A 193 23.86 -8.70 -1.97
C LYS A 193 23.30 -9.78 -2.90
N GLY A 194 22.58 -9.36 -3.91
CA GLY A 194 22.01 -10.19 -4.96
C GLY A 194 22.05 -9.50 -6.33
N ASP A 195 21.37 -10.05 -7.31
CA ASP A 195 21.39 -9.58 -8.68
C ASP A 195 20.16 -8.71 -9.01
N MET A 196 20.39 -7.65 -9.79
CA MET A 196 19.35 -6.84 -10.43
C MET A 196 19.64 -6.66 -11.92
N LEU A 197 18.58 -6.54 -12.72
CA LEU A 197 18.70 -5.99 -14.05
C LEU A 197 18.72 -4.47 -13.94
N VAL A 198 19.76 -3.85 -14.48
CA VAL A 198 19.88 -2.39 -14.61
C VAL A 198 19.51 -1.98 -16.02
N TRP A 199 18.55 -1.05 -16.13
CA TRP A 199 18.06 -0.51 -17.39
C TRP A 199 18.30 1.00 -17.41
N ALA A 200 19.10 1.47 -18.36
CA ALA A 200 19.34 2.90 -18.57
C ALA A 200 18.60 3.38 -19.83
N SER A 201 17.95 4.54 -19.76
CA SER A 201 17.24 5.10 -20.91
C SER A 201 17.24 6.63 -20.91
N LYS A 202 17.30 7.20 -22.13
CA LYS A 202 17.14 8.62 -22.40
C LYS A 202 16.81 8.85 -23.89
N ASP A 203 15.87 9.75 -24.18
CA ASP A 203 15.55 10.22 -25.53
C ASP A 203 15.30 9.09 -26.56
N GLY A 204 14.62 8.00 -26.13
CA GLY A 204 14.30 6.87 -26.98
C GLY A 204 15.43 5.85 -27.17
N GLN A 205 16.62 6.13 -26.65
CA GLN A 205 17.71 5.17 -26.56
C GLN A 205 17.73 4.47 -25.22
N PHE A 206 18.23 3.24 -25.19
CA PHE A 206 18.36 2.44 -23.98
C PHE A 206 19.54 1.46 -24.04
N GLY A 207 19.89 0.97 -22.88
CA GLY A 207 20.82 -0.11 -22.68
C GLY A 207 20.54 -0.80 -21.36
N TYR A 208 21.04 -2.02 -21.19
CA TYR A 208 20.83 -2.78 -19.95
C TYR A 208 21.99 -3.75 -19.70
N ALA A 209 22.19 -4.07 -18.42
CA ALA A 209 23.13 -5.09 -17.99
C ALA A 209 22.71 -5.66 -16.63
N LYS A 210 23.19 -6.86 -16.30
CA LYS A 210 23.06 -7.44 -14.97
C LYS A 210 24.09 -6.82 -14.03
N LEU A 211 23.66 -6.47 -12.81
CA LEU A 211 24.49 -6.00 -11.70
C LEU A 211 24.38 -6.97 -10.54
N SER A 212 25.51 -7.49 -10.07
CA SER A 212 25.60 -8.36 -8.90
C SER A 212 26.14 -7.57 -7.69
N PHE A 213 25.25 -7.08 -6.83
CA PHE A 213 25.63 -6.33 -5.64
C PHE A 213 26.50 -7.17 -4.69
N GLY A 214 27.61 -6.59 -4.25
CA GLY A 214 28.59 -7.26 -3.41
C GLY A 214 29.67 -8.03 -4.18
N LYS A 215 29.49 -8.22 -5.49
CA LYS A 215 30.54 -8.71 -6.41
C LYS A 215 31.02 -7.57 -7.30
N ASP A 216 30.08 -6.85 -7.89
CA ASP A 216 30.35 -5.70 -8.75
C ASP A 216 30.23 -4.41 -7.94
N HIS A 217 31.30 -3.59 -7.99
CA HIS A 217 31.29 -2.23 -7.41
C HIS A 217 30.93 -1.18 -8.44
N GLU A 218 31.18 -1.47 -9.70
CA GLU A 218 30.91 -0.61 -10.84
C GLU A 218 30.29 -1.41 -11.99
N LEU A 219 29.36 -0.82 -12.71
CA LEU A 219 28.73 -1.39 -13.89
C LEU A 219 28.70 -0.33 -15.01
N ALA A 220 29.18 -0.68 -16.21
CA ALA A 220 29.03 0.13 -17.38
C ALA A 220 27.78 -0.29 -18.16
N VAL A 221 26.88 0.66 -18.46
CA VAL A 221 25.70 0.45 -19.31
C VAL A 221 25.81 1.38 -20.53
N LYS A 222 25.94 0.76 -21.71
CA LYS A 222 25.96 1.49 -22.99
C LYS A 222 24.55 1.55 -23.57
N MET A 223 24.07 2.75 -23.84
CA MET A 223 22.79 2.98 -24.52
C MET A 223 23.03 2.97 -26.05
N ASP A 224 23.02 1.80 -26.62
CA ASP A 224 23.25 1.53 -28.06
C ASP A 224 22.03 0.91 -28.76
N LYS A 225 20.89 0.80 -28.06
CA LYS A 225 19.63 0.26 -28.57
C LYS A 225 18.59 1.36 -28.69
N THR A 226 17.69 1.20 -29.65
CA THR A 226 16.57 2.12 -29.90
C THR A 226 15.25 1.45 -29.56
N ALA A 227 14.30 2.20 -29.03
CA ALA A 227 12.97 1.70 -28.76
C ALA A 227 12.30 1.15 -30.04
N GLY A 228 11.77 -0.06 -29.97
CA GLY A 228 11.19 -0.76 -31.12
C GLY A 228 12.09 -1.84 -31.73
N ASP A 229 13.38 -1.87 -31.41
CA ASP A 229 14.25 -2.97 -31.80
C ASP A 229 13.90 -4.22 -30.98
N GLY A 230 13.31 -5.21 -31.65
CA GLY A 230 13.02 -6.50 -31.03
C GLY A 230 14.30 -7.29 -30.80
N HIS A 231 14.52 -7.74 -29.57
CA HIS A 231 15.65 -8.61 -29.24
C HIS A 231 15.26 -9.57 -28.09
N THR A 232 15.99 -10.66 -28.00
CA THR A 232 15.87 -11.63 -26.91
C THR A 232 17.15 -11.60 -26.09
N ALA A 233 17.01 -11.64 -24.77
CA ALA A 233 18.13 -11.74 -23.85
C ALA A 233 17.75 -12.66 -22.69
N ASP A 234 18.68 -13.51 -22.27
CA ASP A 234 18.52 -14.41 -21.13
C ASP A 234 19.28 -13.83 -19.93
N PHE A 235 18.63 -13.84 -18.77
CA PHE A 235 19.21 -13.38 -17.51
C PHE A 235 19.05 -14.46 -16.45
N GLU A 236 20.13 -14.76 -15.76
CA GLU A 236 20.11 -15.48 -14.49
C GLU A 236 20.30 -14.44 -13.38
N LEU A 237 19.22 -14.20 -12.61
CA LEU A 237 19.22 -13.27 -11.47
C LEU A 237 19.18 -14.06 -10.18
N VAL A 238 20.26 -14.00 -9.40
CA VAL A 238 20.40 -14.73 -8.14
C VAL A 238 20.01 -13.81 -6.98
N PRO A 239 18.98 -14.16 -6.17
CA PRO A 239 18.63 -13.38 -4.99
C PRO A 239 19.70 -13.51 -3.91
N PRO A 240 19.73 -12.59 -2.91
CA PRO A 240 20.59 -12.74 -1.76
C PRO A 240 20.35 -14.08 -1.05
N PRO A 241 21.41 -14.71 -0.47
CA PRO A 241 21.23 -15.87 0.39
C PRO A 241 20.46 -15.49 1.66
N GLU A 242 19.80 -16.46 2.26
CA GLU A 242 19.18 -16.26 3.56
C GLU A 242 20.25 -16.04 4.64
N ASN A 243 20.06 -15.05 5.48
CA ASN A 243 20.97 -14.66 6.55
C ASN A 243 20.19 -14.11 7.77
N ALA A 244 19.06 -14.74 8.08
CA ALA A 244 18.21 -14.31 9.19
C ALA A 244 18.84 -14.68 10.54
N GLU A 245 19.02 -13.69 11.41
CA GLU A 245 19.29 -13.88 12.82
C GLU A 245 17.98 -13.71 13.59
N LEU A 246 17.60 -14.75 14.35
CA LEU A 246 16.36 -14.71 15.13
C LEU A 246 16.68 -14.39 16.60
N PRO A 247 15.91 -13.51 17.24
CA PRO A 247 16.02 -13.31 18.67
C PRO A 247 15.61 -14.58 19.42
N GLU A 248 16.17 -14.77 20.61
CA GLU A 248 15.80 -15.88 21.49
C GLU A 248 14.39 -15.66 22.06
N VAL A 249 13.59 -16.72 22.07
CA VAL A 249 12.24 -16.75 22.65
C VAL A 249 12.12 -17.99 23.50
N THR A 250 11.73 -17.82 24.76
CA THR A 250 11.50 -18.98 25.63
C THR A 250 10.15 -19.64 25.33
N PRO A 251 9.99 -20.93 25.65
CA PRO A 251 8.68 -21.61 25.52
C PRO A 251 7.58 -20.92 26.29
N GLU A 252 7.88 -20.36 27.46
CA GLU A 252 6.93 -19.62 28.29
C GLU A 252 6.46 -18.34 27.64
N GLN A 253 7.38 -17.54 27.06
CA GLN A 253 7.05 -16.33 26.32
C GLN A 253 6.16 -16.65 25.10
N ARG A 254 6.48 -17.73 24.38
CA ARG A 254 5.65 -18.17 23.24
C ARG A 254 4.24 -18.57 23.72
N ALA A 255 4.13 -19.39 24.77
CA ALA A 255 2.84 -19.83 25.29
C ALA A 255 1.98 -18.65 25.80
N GLU A 256 2.60 -17.66 26.47
CA GLU A 256 1.90 -16.46 26.91
C GLU A 256 1.37 -15.64 25.73
N ASN A 257 2.21 -15.42 24.70
CA ASN A 257 1.81 -14.72 23.48
C ASN A 257 0.64 -15.41 22.78
N ASP A 258 0.68 -16.73 22.63
CA ASP A 258 -0.37 -17.51 21.98
C ASP A 258 -1.69 -17.45 22.75
N LEU A 259 -1.64 -17.48 24.08
CA LEU A 259 -2.83 -17.32 24.94
C LEU A 259 -3.44 -15.92 24.80
N ARG A 260 -2.61 -14.87 24.73
CA ARG A 260 -3.07 -13.51 24.51
C ARG A 260 -3.73 -13.37 23.16
N MET A 261 -3.10 -13.86 22.10
CA MET A 261 -3.66 -13.83 20.74
C MET A 261 -5.01 -14.54 20.67
N ALA A 262 -5.16 -15.72 21.30
CA ALA A 262 -6.42 -16.43 21.37
C ALA A 262 -7.53 -15.62 22.08
N HIS A 263 -7.17 -14.88 23.15
CA HIS A 263 -8.10 -14.00 23.83
C HIS A 263 -8.50 -12.81 22.95
N GLU A 264 -7.56 -12.16 22.30
CA GLU A 264 -7.76 -11.05 21.38
C GLU A 264 -8.62 -11.46 20.17
N ASP A 265 -8.41 -12.67 19.65
CA ASP A 265 -9.28 -13.27 18.64
C ASP A 265 -10.72 -13.36 19.11
N SER A 266 -10.95 -13.77 20.37
CA SER A 266 -12.30 -13.85 20.93
C SER A 266 -13.00 -12.49 20.99
N ILE A 267 -12.26 -11.44 21.37
CA ILE A 267 -12.75 -10.05 21.41
C ILE A 267 -13.12 -9.57 20.00
N ARG A 268 -12.21 -9.76 19.02
CA ARG A 268 -12.45 -9.40 17.64
C ARG A 268 -13.64 -10.15 17.05
N ASN A 269 -13.74 -11.45 17.30
CA ASN A 269 -14.83 -12.28 16.80
C ASN A 269 -16.20 -11.87 17.42
N ALA A 270 -16.23 -11.49 18.70
CA ALA A 270 -17.41 -10.92 19.32
C ALA A 270 -17.87 -9.62 18.65
N TYR A 271 -16.93 -8.75 18.28
CA TYR A 271 -17.24 -7.55 17.51
C TYR A 271 -17.76 -7.90 16.11
N VAL A 272 -17.10 -8.80 15.38
CA VAL A 272 -17.51 -9.23 14.03
C VAL A 272 -18.90 -9.88 14.05
N ALA A 273 -19.26 -10.57 15.12
CA ALA A 273 -20.60 -11.15 15.30
C ALA A 273 -21.73 -10.10 15.37
N THR A 274 -21.38 -8.82 15.57
CA THR A 274 -22.37 -7.72 15.52
C THR A 274 -22.67 -7.22 14.10
N PHE A 275 -21.93 -7.71 13.09
CA PHE A 275 -22.15 -7.31 11.70
C PHE A 275 -23.43 -7.93 11.12
N MET A 276 -23.95 -7.31 10.06
CA MET A 276 -25.12 -7.88 9.39
C MET A 276 -24.79 -9.24 8.75
N THR A 277 -25.65 -10.20 9.01
CA THR A 277 -25.64 -11.52 8.37
C THR A 277 -26.50 -11.50 7.11
N ASP A 278 -26.42 -12.53 6.27
CA ASP A 278 -27.27 -12.68 5.08
C ASP A 278 -28.76 -12.62 5.47
N GLU A 279 -29.15 -13.31 6.53
CA GLU A 279 -30.53 -13.35 7.01
C GLU A 279 -31.04 -11.96 7.45
N THR A 280 -30.27 -11.26 8.29
CA THR A 280 -30.66 -9.93 8.77
C THR A 280 -30.66 -8.89 7.65
N ALA A 281 -29.79 -9.01 6.66
CA ALA A 281 -29.76 -8.15 5.48
C ALA A 281 -30.98 -8.39 4.57
N ARG A 282 -31.40 -9.64 4.36
CA ARG A 282 -32.62 -9.98 3.62
C ARG A 282 -33.88 -9.49 4.35
N TYR A 283 -33.92 -9.62 5.68
CA TYR A 283 -35.02 -9.05 6.46
C TYR A 283 -35.11 -7.52 6.26
N PHE A 284 -33.99 -6.82 6.31
CA PHE A 284 -33.93 -5.39 6.02
C PHE A 284 -34.43 -5.09 4.59
N ALA A 285 -34.00 -5.85 3.59
CA ALA A 285 -34.40 -5.65 2.20
C ALA A 285 -35.94 -5.72 2.03
N ARG A 286 -36.59 -6.72 2.65
CA ARG A 286 -38.06 -6.86 2.64
C ARG A 286 -38.78 -5.67 3.25
N GLN A 287 -38.28 -5.14 4.37
CA GLN A 287 -38.86 -3.96 5.02
C GLN A 287 -38.85 -2.72 4.14
N TYR A 288 -37.80 -2.55 3.33
CA TYR A 288 -37.63 -1.39 2.45
C TYR A 288 -38.03 -1.66 1.00
N GLN A 289 -38.59 -2.85 0.70
CA GLN A 289 -38.99 -3.27 -0.64
C GLN A 289 -37.82 -3.12 -1.65
N LEU A 290 -36.67 -3.69 -1.28
CA LEU A 290 -35.45 -3.72 -2.09
C LEU A 290 -35.17 -5.15 -2.56
N ASP A 291 -34.31 -5.30 -3.57
CA ASP A 291 -33.84 -6.61 -4.03
C ASP A 291 -33.04 -7.32 -2.93
N GLU A 292 -33.56 -8.46 -2.47
CA GLU A 292 -33.00 -9.19 -1.32
C GLU A 292 -31.58 -9.68 -1.58
N ASP A 293 -31.31 -10.22 -2.78
CA ASP A 293 -29.99 -10.78 -3.11
C ASP A 293 -28.94 -9.68 -3.27
N ALA A 294 -29.29 -8.57 -3.90
CA ALA A 294 -28.40 -7.43 -4.02
C ALA A 294 -28.07 -6.81 -2.66
N VAL A 295 -29.08 -6.60 -1.83
CA VAL A 295 -28.94 -6.00 -0.50
C VAL A 295 -28.12 -6.90 0.43
N ALA A 296 -28.37 -8.23 0.42
CA ALA A 296 -27.61 -9.17 1.22
C ALA A 296 -26.12 -9.13 0.87
N ARG A 297 -25.78 -9.21 -0.42
CA ARG A 297 -24.38 -9.11 -0.86
C ARG A 297 -23.71 -7.80 -0.43
N ILE A 298 -24.40 -6.67 -0.59
CA ILE A 298 -23.86 -5.34 -0.29
C ILE A 298 -23.65 -5.19 1.23
N LEU A 299 -24.66 -5.50 2.04
CA LEU A 299 -24.60 -5.29 3.49
C LEU A 299 -23.59 -6.22 4.17
N VAL A 300 -23.51 -7.48 3.76
CA VAL A 300 -22.49 -8.39 4.25
C VAL A 300 -21.08 -7.92 3.85
N ALA A 301 -20.90 -7.49 2.60
CA ALA A 301 -19.62 -6.98 2.12
C ALA A 301 -19.19 -5.68 2.82
N SER A 302 -20.13 -4.86 3.28
CA SER A 302 -19.85 -3.62 3.99
C SER A 302 -19.33 -3.81 5.42
N ARG A 303 -19.43 -5.02 5.99
CA ARG A 303 -18.93 -5.37 7.33
C ARG A 303 -19.35 -4.35 8.39
N GLY A 304 -18.40 -3.83 9.19
CA GLY A 304 -18.68 -2.85 10.24
C GLY A 304 -19.24 -1.49 9.75
N ASN A 305 -19.24 -1.23 8.43
CA ASN A 305 -19.89 -0.06 7.85
C ASN A 305 -21.37 -0.29 7.47
N HIS A 306 -21.92 -1.46 7.78
CA HIS A 306 -23.28 -1.86 7.38
C HIS A 306 -24.35 -0.85 7.80
N ARG A 307 -24.19 -0.18 8.95
CA ARG A 307 -25.15 0.82 9.43
C ARG A 307 -25.24 2.02 8.50
N VAL A 308 -24.09 2.51 7.99
CA VAL A 308 -24.06 3.64 7.02
C VAL A 308 -24.72 3.23 5.72
N ILE A 309 -24.43 2.04 5.22
CA ILE A 309 -25.02 1.53 3.97
C ILE A 309 -26.52 1.29 4.13
N ALA A 310 -26.97 0.70 5.24
CA ALA A 310 -28.38 0.52 5.52
C ALA A 310 -29.14 1.86 5.65
N ASP A 311 -28.56 2.84 6.37
CA ASP A 311 -29.15 4.19 6.47
C ASP A 311 -29.26 4.88 5.10
N PHE A 312 -28.26 4.74 4.25
CA PHE A 312 -28.34 5.21 2.87
C PHE A 312 -29.49 4.55 2.11
N MET A 313 -29.60 3.22 2.14
CA MET A 313 -30.67 2.48 1.47
C MET A 313 -32.06 2.88 1.99
N ALA A 314 -32.22 3.04 3.29
CA ALA A 314 -33.47 3.45 3.94
C ALA A 314 -33.94 4.86 3.49
N ARG A 315 -33.07 5.69 2.97
CA ARG A 315 -33.38 7.03 2.43
C ARG A 315 -33.85 7.02 0.96
N LEU A 316 -33.77 5.89 0.28
CA LEU A 316 -34.18 5.73 -1.10
C LEU A 316 -35.72 5.54 -1.19
N ARG A 317 -36.47 6.64 -1.42
CA ARG A 317 -37.93 6.64 -1.32
C ARG A 317 -38.67 6.24 -2.61
N SER A 318 -38.13 6.57 -3.77
CA SER A 318 -38.76 6.27 -5.06
C SER A 318 -38.11 5.07 -5.74
N GLU A 319 -38.83 4.37 -6.60
CA GLU A 319 -38.28 3.24 -7.37
C GLU A 319 -37.04 3.64 -8.19
N LYS A 320 -37.04 4.88 -8.72
CA LYS A 320 -35.88 5.42 -9.42
C LYS A 320 -34.68 5.59 -8.50
N SER A 321 -34.89 6.10 -7.28
CA SER A 321 -33.78 6.26 -6.30
C SER A 321 -33.31 4.93 -5.77
N LYS A 322 -34.18 3.97 -5.50
CA LYS A 322 -33.85 2.61 -5.09
C LYS A 322 -32.94 1.94 -6.13
N ARG A 323 -33.38 1.93 -7.41
CA ARG A 323 -32.58 1.37 -8.50
C ARG A 323 -31.21 2.06 -8.65
N GLY A 324 -31.18 3.39 -8.65
CA GLY A 324 -29.95 4.16 -8.77
C GLY A 324 -29.00 3.97 -7.59
N GLY A 325 -29.52 3.90 -6.37
CA GLY A 325 -28.74 3.66 -5.16
C GLY A 325 -28.14 2.25 -5.11
N LEU A 326 -28.93 1.22 -5.43
CA LEU A 326 -28.42 -0.15 -5.53
C LEU A 326 -27.38 -0.29 -6.64
N ASP A 327 -27.63 0.30 -7.81
CA ASP A 327 -26.65 0.33 -8.92
C ASP A 327 -25.32 0.98 -8.49
N LEU A 328 -25.36 2.08 -7.74
CA LEU A 328 -24.17 2.70 -7.16
C LEU A 328 -23.41 1.72 -6.24
N LEU A 329 -24.11 1.13 -5.26
CA LEU A 329 -23.48 0.27 -4.27
C LEU A 329 -22.93 -1.04 -4.86
N GLN A 330 -23.50 -1.55 -5.94
CA GLN A 330 -23.00 -2.74 -6.66
C GLN A 330 -21.76 -2.45 -7.51
N ARG A 331 -21.47 -1.18 -7.80
CA ARG A 331 -20.35 -0.79 -8.67
C ARG A 331 -19.11 -0.30 -7.93
N ILE A 332 -19.26 0.12 -6.69
CA ILE A 332 -18.13 0.48 -5.84
C ILE A 332 -17.43 -0.78 -5.32
N SER A 333 -16.16 -0.67 -4.96
CA SER A 333 -15.40 -1.81 -4.45
C SER A 333 -15.89 -2.24 -3.06
N ALA A 334 -15.58 -3.47 -2.68
CA ALA A 334 -15.85 -3.94 -1.32
C ALA A 334 -15.17 -3.06 -0.26
N LYS A 335 -14.00 -2.52 -0.56
CA LYS A 335 -13.30 -1.59 0.33
C LYS A 335 -14.01 -0.24 0.44
N ASP A 336 -14.55 0.28 -0.66
CA ASP A 336 -15.36 1.49 -0.64
C ASP A 336 -16.65 1.29 0.19
N LEU A 337 -17.31 0.12 0.09
CA LEU A 337 -18.45 -0.21 0.94
C LEU A 337 -18.12 -0.17 2.45
N ARG A 338 -16.89 -0.51 2.80
CA ARG A 338 -16.43 -0.60 4.20
C ARG A 338 -16.06 0.75 4.82
N ASP A 339 -15.77 1.76 4.01
CA ASP A 339 -15.26 3.04 4.52
C ASP A 339 -16.01 4.29 4.02
N VAL A 340 -16.93 4.18 3.04
CA VAL A 340 -17.69 5.31 2.55
C VAL A 340 -18.61 5.90 3.63
N THR A 341 -18.79 7.22 3.60
CA THR A 341 -19.74 7.93 4.46
C THR A 341 -21.09 8.12 3.79
N LEU A 342 -22.12 8.29 4.60
CA LEU A 342 -23.47 8.61 4.12
C LEU A 342 -23.49 9.88 3.28
N GLU A 343 -22.74 10.90 3.69
CA GLU A 343 -22.67 12.20 3.00
C GLU A 343 -22.13 12.05 1.58
N VAL A 344 -21.07 11.26 1.40
CA VAL A 344 -20.47 11.00 0.08
C VAL A 344 -21.46 10.27 -0.82
N LEU A 345 -22.13 9.23 -0.31
CA LEU A 345 -23.17 8.51 -1.08
C LEU A 345 -24.31 9.43 -1.50
N MET A 346 -24.80 10.28 -0.59
CA MET A 346 -25.88 11.22 -0.88
C MET A 346 -25.44 12.30 -1.87
N ASP A 347 -24.20 12.79 -1.80
CA ASP A 347 -23.66 13.76 -2.74
C ASP A 347 -23.61 13.20 -4.17
N HIS A 348 -23.12 11.98 -4.33
CA HIS A 348 -23.11 11.28 -5.61
C HIS A 348 -24.51 11.07 -6.20
N MET A 349 -25.48 10.69 -5.36
CA MET A 349 -26.87 10.50 -5.78
C MET A 349 -27.57 11.82 -6.20
N GLN A 350 -27.15 12.95 -5.65
CA GLN A 350 -27.72 14.27 -5.94
C GLN A 350 -27.03 14.98 -7.11
N SER A 351 -25.98 14.41 -7.68
CA SER A 351 -25.31 14.99 -8.83
C SER A 351 -26.26 15.17 -10.00
N ARG A 352 -26.35 16.42 -10.50
CA ARG A 352 -27.20 16.79 -11.65
C ARG A 352 -26.53 16.58 -13.00
N MET A 353 -25.24 16.27 -12.98
CA MET A 353 -24.35 16.43 -14.10
C MET A 353 -24.36 15.30 -15.10
N CYS A 354 -24.65 14.11 -14.70
CA CYS A 354 -24.43 12.95 -15.55
C CYS A 354 -25.73 12.36 -16.02
N LYS A 355 -26.23 12.89 -17.12
CA LYS A 355 -27.28 12.24 -17.92
C LYS A 355 -26.74 11.04 -18.70
N ASN A 356 -25.44 11.01 -18.99
CA ASN A 356 -24.76 9.87 -19.60
C ASN A 356 -24.40 8.84 -18.53
N ALA A 357 -25.01 7.66 -18.60
CA ALA A 357 -24.82 6.59 -17.63
C ALA A 357 -23.37 6.11 -17.54
N ASP A 358 -22.62 6.07 -18.64
CA ASP A 358 -21.23 5.60 -18.63
C ASP A 358 -20.28 6.60 -17.98
N HIS A 359 -20.47 7.89 -18.24
CA HIS A 359 -19.70 8.94 -17.61
C HIS A 359 -19.99 8.99 -16.09
N PHE A 360 -21.26 8.94 -15.70
CA PHE A 360 -21.68 8.88 -14.31
C PHE A 360 -21.11 7.64 -13.58
N ARG A 361 -21.15 6.47 -14.24
CA ARG A 361 -20.61 5.21 -13.69
C ARG A 361 -19.12 5.26 -13.46
N ARG A 362 -18.37 5.76 -14.44
CA ARG A 362 -16.89 5.71 -14.41
C ARG A 362 -16.30 6.72 -13.44
N TYR A 363 -16.93 7.86 -13.29
CA TYR A 363 -16.29 9.02 -12.69
C TYR A 363 -17.04 9.56 -11.47
N VAL A 364 -18.34 9.76 -11.55
CA VAL A 364 -19.12 10.42 -10.49
C VAL A 364 -19.53 9.45 -9.38
N ARG A 365 -19.70 8.18 -9.71
CA ARG A 365 -20.12 7.13 -8.76
C ARG A 365 -18.96 6.41 -8.06
N ASN A 366 -17.79 6.98 -8.03
CA ASN A 366 -16.70 6.47 -7.22
C ASN A 366 -16.52 7.34 -5.97
N PRO A 367 -17.07 6.96 -4.81
CA PRO A 367 -16.94 7.73 -3.57
C PRO A 367 -15.57 7.66 -2.91
N ARG A 368 -14.72 6.78 -3.42
CA ARG A 368 -13.43 6.41 -2.85
C ARG A 368 -12.55 7.60 -2.50
N VAL A 369 -12.34 8.49 -3.46
CA VAL A 369 -11.43 9.63 -3.28
C VAL A 369 -12.08 10.74 -2.48
N SER A 370 -13.36 11.01 -2.72
CA SER A 370 -14.07 12.08 -2.03
C SER A 370 -14.25 11.81 -0.53
N ASN A 371 -14.20 10.54 -0.12
CA ASN A 371 -14.40 10.15 1.27
C ASN A 371 -13.26 10.57 2.20
N GLU A 372 -12.02 10.49 1.75
CA GLU A 372 -10.83 10.64 2.60
C GLU A 372 -10.11 11.98 2.41
N ILE A 373 -10.06 12.47 1.17
CA ILE A 373 -9.20 13.59 0.79
C ILE A 373 -9.98 14.87 0.54
N LEU A 374 -11.22 14.75 0.08
CA LEU A 374 -11.95 15.87 -0.48
C LEU A 374 -12.99 16.46 0.45
N THR A 375 -12.83 16.37 1.78
CA THR A 375 -13.68 17.10 2.73
C THR A 375 -13.85 18.58 2.35
N PRO A 376 -12.82 19.33 1.87
CA PRO A 376 -12.98 20.69 1.38
C PRO A 376 -13.84 20.80 0.11
N TYR A 377 -13.98 19.72 -0.64
CA TYR A 377 -14.75 19.66 -1.89
C TYR A 377 -16.12 18.97 -1.71
N LYS A 378 -16.56 18.82 -0.48
CA LYS A 378 -17.86 18.24 -0.14
C LYS A 378 -18.98 18.90 -0.93
N GLY A 379 -19.82 18.09 -1.56
CA GLY A 379 -20.88 18.56 -2.43
C GLY A 379 -20.43 19.03 -3.81
N PHE A 380 -19.17 18.77 -4.20
CA PHE A 380 -18.65 19.17 -5.49
C PHE A 380 -19.50 18.64 -6.65
N PHE A 381 -19.75 17.33 -6.68
CA PHE A 381 -20.53 16.71 -7.76
C PHE A 381 -21.99 17.17 -7.79
N LYS A 382 -22.56 17.51 -6.63
CA LYS A 382 -23.89 18.11 -6.55
C LYS A 382 -23.93 19.52 -7.16
N LYS A 383 -22.84 20.28 -7.02
CA LYS A 383 -22.69 21.65 -7.50
C LYS A 383 -22.21 21.72 -8.94
N ALA A 384 -21.58 20.67 -9.46
CA ALA A 384 -21.08 20.64 -10.82
C ALA A 384 -22.25 20.81 -11.82
N VAL A 385 -22.15 21.76 -12.72
CA VAL A 385 -23.20 22.14 -13.67
C VAL A 385 -22.91 21.70 -15.09
N SER A 386 -21.66 21.34 -15.38
CA SER A 386 -21.21 20.87 -16.70
C SER A 386 -20.42 19.56 -16.61
N LYS A 387 -20.22 18.92 -17.77
CA LYS A 387 -19.38 17.73 -17.88
C LYS A 387 -17.92 18.06 -17.57
N GLU A 388 -17.47 19.22 -18.00
CA GLU A 388 -16.10 19.73 -17.79
C GLU A 388 -15.83 19.97 -16.31
N ASP A 389 -16.80 20.49 -15.55
CA ASP A 389 -16.67 20.67 -14.10
C ASP A 389 -16.46 19.33 -13.38
N ALA A 390 -17.22 18.28 -13.76
CA ALA A 390 -17.06 16.97 -13.16
C ALA A 390 -15.74 16.32 -13.55
N GLU A 391 -15.33 16.42 -14.80
CA GLU A 391 -14.04 15.93 -15.25
C GLU A 391 -12.87 16.64 -14.57
N ALA A 392 -12.99 17.94 -14.31
CA ALA A 392 -12.03 18.71 -13.55
C ALA A 392 -11.93 18.20 -12.10
N GLY A 393 -13.06 17.96 -11.45
CA GLY A 393 -13.09 17.36 -10.10
C GLY A 393 -12.49 15.97 -10.06
N ILE A 394 -12.76 15.14 -11.03
CA ILE A 394 -12.19 13.78 -11.14
C ILE A 394 -10.69 13.82 -11.35
N ARG A 395 -10.19 14.71 -12.22
CA ARG A 395 -8.74 14.89 -12.41
C ARG A 395 -8.06 15.31 -11.12
N LEU A 396 -8.68 16.21 -10.37
CA LEU A 396 -8.20 16.64 -9.06
C LEU A 396 -8.18 15.45 -8.08
N CYS A 397 -9.27 14.70 -7.97
CA CYS A 397 -9.36 13.50 -7.15
C CYS A 397 -8.31 12.46 -7.52
N THR A 398 -8.12 12.20 -8.81
CA THR A 398 -7.10 11.25 -9.29
C THR A 398 -5.68 11.71 -9.00
N ALA A 399 -5.42 13.02 -9.10
CA ALA A 399 -4.13 13.59 -8.74
C ALA A 399 -3.82 13.38 -7.25
N PHE A 400 -4.75 13.69 -6.37
CA PHE A 400 -4.59 13.46 -4.92
C PHE A 400 -4.41 11.97 -4.58
N SER A 401 -5.21 11.08 -5.16
CA SER A 401 -5.11 9.64 -4.88
C SER A 401 -3.76 9.04 -5.29
N LYS A 402 -3.15 9.54 -6.36
CA LYS A 402 -1.81 9.09 -6.77
C LYS A 402 -0.72 9.43 -5.75
N TYR A 403 -0.86 10.50 -5.01
CA TYR A 403 0.12 10.93 -4.01
C TYR A 403 -0.03 10.20 -2.66
N GLU A 404 -1.24 9.77 -2.31
CA GLU A 404 -1.48 9.15 -1.01
C GLU A 404 -1.32 7.62 -1.02
N PHE A 405 -1.52 6.95 -2.15
CA PHE A 405 -1.71 5.51 -2.20
C PHE A 405 -0.71 4.75 -3.08
N GLN A 406 0.39 5.37 -3.48
CA GLN A 406 1.51 4.66 -4.08
C GLN A 406 2.38 4.06 -2.96
N PHE A 407 1.94 2.93 -2.47
CA PHE A 407 2.77 1.97 -1.76
C PHE A 407 3.08 0.82 -2.69
#